data_230d5a371d820cf182f8c2d84fbd2af6
#
_entry.id   230d5a371d820cf182f8c2d84fbd2af6
#
_cell.length_a   1.000
_cell.length_b   1.000
_cell.length_c   1.000
_cell.angle_alpha   90.00
_cell.angle_beta   90.00
_cell.angle_gamma   90.00
#
_symmetry.space_group_name_H-M   'P 1'
#
loop_
_entity.id
_entity.type
_entity.pdbx_description
1 polymer ?
#
loop_
_entity_poly.entity_id
_entity_poly.type
_entity_poly.pdbx_seq_one_letter_code
_entity_poly.pdbx_strand_id
1 'polypeptide(L)'
;MKLFRYRGKRIRPADRDLVFRSACCVVLPVFLAAFALLNLKTILQTDWRRLFMLGVGGFGWHMPYLLLSSIVSAAVAGTVLVLLYRLFPDVVRQLMHRQKLARMVLENQWYEQAERTKQDGFFKDLPSPDTKTKIARFPRMYYRMENGLLHFQVEITMGKYQEPLLHLETKLESGLYCDLVSRELRDGYVEYTLLYDMVANRIPIAEAKAEGGRLRLMKNVWWEYDTLPHMLIAGGTGGGKTYFILTIIQALLQTDAVLHILDPKNADLADLSTVMPEVYYRKEDIAAGVSRFCDRMMQRSESMKSMQGYKTGENYAYLSLEPHFLIFDEYVAFMEMLNTREREDVLNKLKQIVMLGRQVGFFLILACQRPDAKYLGDGIRDQFNFRVALGRMSELGYSMMFGEVKKEFFFKNVKGCGYADTGKGVITEFYTPVVPKGYDFLREIGTLAAGLKQVCSDRDIMEDLQ
;
A
#
# COMPACT_ATOMS: atom_id res chain seq x y z
N MET A 1 4.67 -26.31 -14.35
CA MET A 1 3.22 -25.97 -14.28
C MET A 1 2.72 -26.28 -12.88
N LYS A 2 2.49 -25.26 -11.99
CA LYS A 2 1.93 -25.48 -10.65
C LYS A 2 0.42 -25.63 -10.78
N LEU A 3 -0.08 -26.87 -10.77
CA LEU A 3 -1.48 -27.21 -11.04
C LEU A 3 -2.49 -26.67 -10.00
N PHE A 4 -2.06 -26.29 -8.80
CA PHE A 4 -2.93 -25.74 -7.76
C PHE A 4 -2.29 -24.52 -7.10
N ARG A 5 -2.60 -23.34 -7.62
CA ARG A 5 -2.28 -22.08 -6.92
C ARG A 5 -3.46 -21.75 -6.00
N TYR A 6 -3.22 -21.71 -4.68
CA TYR A 6 -4.24 -21.28 -3.72
C TYR A 6 -4.63 -19.82 -3.98
N ARG A 7 -5.87 -19.62 -4.44
CA ARG A 7 -6.43 -18.30 -4.79
C ARG A 7 -7.11 -17.59 -3.61
N GLY A 8 -7.34 -18.29 -2.52
CA GLY A 8 -8.06 -17.77 -1.35
C GLY A 8 -9.42 -18.44 -1.14
N LYS A 9 -10.20 -17.90 -0.20
CA LYS A 9 -11.56 -18.39 0.11
C LYS A 9 -12.54 -17.90 -0.95
N ARG A 10 -13.29 -18.83 -1.55
CA ARG A 10 -14.32 -18.51 -2.53
C ARG A 10 -15.49 -17.78 -1.87
N ILE A 11 -15.95 -16.69 -2.46
CA ILE A 11 -17.16 -15.96 -2.07
C ILE A 11 -18.38 -16.64 -2.71
N ARG A 12 -19.42 -16.86 -1.93
CA ARG A 12 -20.64 -17.56 -2.34
C ARG A 12 -21.87 -16.72 -2.03
N PRO A 13 -23.02 -16.94 -2.69
CA PRO A 13 -24.28 -16.26 -2.35
C PRO A 13 -24.67 -16.44 -0.88
N ALA A 14 -24.34 -17.61 -0.29
CA ALA A 14 -24.57 -17.91 1.12
C ALA A 14 -23.79 -17.00 2.09
N ASP A 15 -22.75 -16.30 1.62
CA ASP A 15 -21.95 -15.39 2.46
C ASP A 15 -22.69 -14.06 2.73
N ARG A 16 -23.90 -13.82 2.17
CA ARG A 16 -24.73 -12.65 2.43
C ARG A 16 -24.92 -12.33 3.92
N ASP A 17 -25.09 -13.38 4.74
CA ASP A 17 -25.33 -13.26 6.18
C ASP A 17 -24.25 -13.97 7.00
N LEU A 18 -23.01 -13.95 6.49
CA LEU A 18 -21.87 -14.71 7.03
C LEU A 18 -21.54 -14.32 8.48
N VAL A 19 -21.57 -13.02 8.80
CA VAL A 19 -21.27 -12.53 10.15
C VAL A 19 -22.31 -13.03 11.15
N PHE A 20 -23.61 -12.91 10.81
CA PHE A 20 -24.69 -13.38 11.66
C PHE A 20 -24.61 -14.91 11.86
N ARG A 21 -24.43 -15.67 10.78
CA ARG A 21 -24.30 -17.14 10.86
C ARG A 21 -23.10 -17.56 11.71
N SER A 22 -21.96 -16.88 11.56
CA SER A 22 -20.77 -17.14 12.36
C SER A 22 -20.99 -16.84 13.84
N ALA A 23 -21.69 -15.72 14.15
CA ALA A 23 -22.05 -15.37 15.52
C ALA A 23 -22.99 -16.44 16.12
N CYS A 24 -24.01 -16.87 15.38
CA CYS A 24 -24.92 -17.95 15.83
C CYS A 24 -24.18 -19.28 16.07
N CYS A 25 -23.21 -19.63 15.22
CA CYS A 25 -22.39 -20.84 15.41
C CYS A 25 -21.53 -20.80 16.68
N VAL A 26 -21.23 -19.63 17.22
CA VAL A 26 -20.53 -19.46 18.52
C VAL A 26 -21.51 -19.34 19.67
N VAL A 27 -22.49 -18.45 19.55
CA VAL A 27 -23.44 -18.13 20.63
C VAL A 27 -24.29 -19.33 21.00
N LEU A 28 -24.81 -20.07 20.02
CA LEU A 28 -25.73 -21.19 20.28
C LEU A 28 -25.08 -22.35 21.08
N PRO A 29 -23.90 -22.87 20.70
CA PRO A 29 -23.26 -23.91 21.49
C PRO A 29 -22.84 -23.45 22.89
N VAL A 30 -22.33 -22.22 23.03
CA VAL A 30 -21.93 -21.67 24.34
C VAL A 30 -23.16 -21.47 25.21
N PHE A 31 -24.24 -20.94 24.68
CA PHE A 31 -25.50 -20.81 25.41
C PHE A 31 -26.03 -22.17 25.88
N LEU A 32 -26.09 -23.15 24.97
CA LEU A 32 -26.59 -24.50 25.31
C LEU A 32 -25.71 -25.18 26.38
N ALA A 33 -24.40 -25.03 26.27
CA ALA A 33 -23.46 -25.61 27.25
C ALA A 33 -23.61 -24.93 28.63
N ALA A 34 -23.66 -23.59 28.67
CA ALA A 34 -23.88 -22.85 29.91
C ALA A 34 -25.25 -23.17 30.55
N PHE A 35 -26.27 -23.21 29.72
CA PHE A 35 -27.63 -23.57 30.18
C PHE A 35 -27.71 -25.01 30.73
N ALA A 36 -27.10 -25.96 30.03
CA ALA A 36 -27.03 -27.35 30.48
C ALA A 36 -26.27 -27.50 31.80
N LEU A 37 -25.14 -26.78 31.96
CA LEU A 37 -24.34 -26.77 33.21
C LEU A 37 -25.15 -26.19 34.39
N LEU A 38 -25.81 -25.06 34.20
CA LEU A 38 -26.63 -24.44 35.26
C LEU A 38 -27.82 -25.30 35.65
N ASN A 39 -28.38 -26.06 34.70
CA ASN A 39 -29.54 -26.92 34.95
C ASN A 39 -29.18 -28.42 35.09
N LEU A 40 -27.88 -28.78 35.24
CA LEU A 40 -27.39 -30.16 35.22
C LEU A 40 -28.11 -31.06 36.23
N LYS A 41 -28.29 -30.56 37.46
CA LYS A 41 -29.01 -31.29 38.51
C LYS A 41 -30.44 -31.58 38.11
N THR A 42 -31.15 -30.61 37.57
CA THR A 42 -32.55 -30.75 37.11
C THR A 42 -32.65 -31.71 35.92
N ILE A 43 -31.71 -31.58 34.97
CA ILE A 43 -31.67 -32.47 33.77
C ILE A 43 -31.43 -33.92 34.17
N LEU A 44 -30.50 -34.18 35.11
CA LEU A 44 -30.21 -35.54 35.62
C LEU A 44 -31.33 -36.13 36.45
N GLN A 45 -32.11 -35.32 37.17
CA GLN A 45 -33.22 -35.76 38.00
C GLN A 45 -34.54 -35.88 37.22
N THR A 46 -34.61 -35.43 35.98
CA THR A 46 -35.83 -35.48 35.15
C THR A 46 -36.04 -36.87 34.60
N ASP A 47 -37.20 -37.45 34.86
CA ASP A 47 -37.62 -38.70 34.25
C ASP A 47 -38.09 -38.47 32.81
N TRP A 48 -37.14 -38.64 31.87
CA TRP A 48 -37.35 -38.42 30.44
C TRP A 48 -38.43 -39.33 29.82
N ARG A 49 -38.70 -40.49 30.42
CA ARG A 49 -39.76 -41.41 29.95
C ARG A 49 -41.13 -40.83 30.24
N ARG A 50 -41.36 -40.24 31.41
CA ARG A 50 -42.62 -39.58 31.77
C ARG A 50 -42.87 -38.33 30.93
N LEU A 51 -41.81 -37.58 30.62
CA LEU A 51 -41.88 -36.41 29.77
C LEU A 51 -42.39 -36.74 28.37
N PHE A 52 -41.91 -37.82 27.78
CA PHE A 52 -42.35 -38.27 26.45
C PHE A 52 -43.81 -38.75 26.41
N MET A 53 -44.34 -39.28 27.55
CA MET A 53 -45.73 -39.77 27.65
C MET A 53 -46.74 -38.73 28.02
N LEU A 54 -46.37 -37.73 28.85
CA LEU A 54 -47.33 -36.78 29.46
C LEU A 54 -47.26 -35.36 28.83
N GLY A 55 -46.34 -35.12 27.91
CA GLY A 55 -46.16 -33.79 27.31
C GLY A 55 -45.63 -32.76 28.31
N VAL A 56 -45.79 -31.48 27.93
CA VAL A 56 -45.24 -30.34 28.69
C VAL A 56 -45.82 -30.18 30.11
N GLY A 57 -46.97 -30.77 30.43
CA GLY A 57 -47.61 -30.69 31.73
C GLY A 57 -46.91 -31.48 32.87
N GLY A 58 -45.91 -32.35 32.56
CA GLY A 58 -45.13 -33.12 33.55
C GLY A 58 -43.84 -32.44 34.02
N PHE A 59 -43.59 -31.20 33.64
CA PHE A 59 -42.36 -30.46 34.00
C PHE A 59 -42.44 -29.92 35.43
N GLY A 60 -41.69 -30.50 36.33
CA GLY A 60 -41.44 -30.00 37.69
C GLY A 60 -40.36 -28.90 37.75
N TRP A 61 -40.19 -28.13 36.67
CA TRP A 61 -39.14 -27.12 36.60
C TRP A 61 -39.67 -25.79 37.11
N HIS A 62 -38.93 -25.15 38.01
CA HIS A 62 -39.25 -23.79 38.49
C HIS A 62 -39.03 -22.78 37.39
N MET A 63 -40.13 -22.22 36.82
CA MET A 63 -40.07 -21.25 35.73
C MET A 63 -39.17 -20.01 36.02
N PRO A 64 -39.17 -19.42 37.23
CA PRO A 64 -38.28 -18.29 37.55
C PRO A 64 -36.79 -18.68 37.45
N TYR A 65 -36.44 -19.93 37.86
CA TYR A 65 -35.04 -20.40 37.76
C TYR A 65 -34.63 -20.67 36.30
N LEU A 66 -35.53 -21.17 35.47
CA LEU A 66 -35.27 -21.36 34.05
C LEU A 66 -35.07 -20.02 33.33
N LEU A 67 -35.88 -19.02 33.65
CA LEU A 67 -35.68 -17.67 33.12
C LEU A 67 -34.31 -17.09 33.55
N LEU A 68 -33.99 -17.18 34.83
CA LEU A 68 -32.71 -16.68 35.36
C LEU A 68 -31.53 -17.40 34.71
N SER A 69 -31.56 -18.74 34.65
CA SER A 69 -30.50 -19.54 34.01
C SER A 69 -30.36 -19.24 32.52
N SER A 70 -31.46 -18.96 31.82
CA SER A 70 -31.44 -18.54 30.40
C SER A 70 -30.78 -17.17 30.25
N ILE A 71 -31.10 -16.18 31.09
CA ILE A 71 -30.50 -14.85 31.08
C ILE A 71 -29.00 -14.92 31.35
N VAL A 72 -28.60 -15.70 32.36
CA VAL A 72 -27.20 -15.88 32.70
C VAL A 72 -26.44 -16.56 31.54
N SER A 73 -27.02 -17.62 30.96
CA SER A 73 -26.41 -18.30 29.82
C SER A 73 -26.27 -17.41 28.59
N ALA A 74 -27.27 -16.54 28.33
CA ALA A 74 -27.19 -15.55 27.25
C ALA A 74 -26.11 -14.51 27.52
N ALA A 75 -25.98 -14.04 28.77
CA ALA A 75 -24.91 -13.11 29.15
C ALA A 75 -23.51 -13.73 28.98
N VAL A 76 -23.32 -14.98 29.37
CA VAL A 76 -22.07 -15.72 29.17
C VAL A 76 -21.75 -15.86 27.68
N ALA A 77 -22.72 -16.26 26.86
CA ALA A 77 -22.54 -16.41 25.41
C ALA A 77 -22.21 -15.06 24.74
N GLY A 78 -22.86 -13.98 25.16
CA GLY A 78 -22.59 -12.62 24.70
C GLY A 78 -21.16 -12.16 25.08
N THR A 79 -20.74 -12.41 26.32
CA THR A 79 -19.39 -12.09 26.78
C THR A 79 -18.32 -12.84 25.99
N VAL A 80 -18.51 -14.15 25.72
CA VAL A 80 -17.61 -14.93 24.88
C VAL A 80 -17.53 -14.37 23.47
N LEU A 81 -18.67 -13.98 22.87
CA LEU A 81 -18.69 -13.39 21.54
C LEU A 81 -17.90 -12.08 21.50
N VAL A 82 -18.09 -11.18 22.49
CA VAL A 82 -17.35 -9.91 22.60
C VAL A 82 -15.85 -10.16 22.79
N LEU A 83 -15.49 -11.14 23.61
CA LEU A 83 -14.10 -11.53 23.84
C LEU A 83 -13.45 -12.03 22.54
N LEU A 84 -14.11 -12.93 21.80
CA LEU A 84 -13.64 -13.41 20.50
C LEU A 84 -13.50 -12.27 19.47
N TYR A 85 -14.43 -11.33 19.45
CA TYR A 85 -14.34 -10.15 18.61
C TYR A 85 -13.08 -9.31 18.91
N ARG A 86 -12.72 -9.16 20.20
CA ARG A 86 -11.52 -8.40 20.62
C ARG A 86 -10.22 -9.17 20.40
N LEU A 87 -10.22 -10.48 20.60
CA LEU A 87 -9.02 -11.31 20.45
C LEU A 87 -8.66 -11.63 18.99
N PHE A 88 -9.67 -11.70 18.10
CA PHE A 88 -9.47 -12.09 16.70
C PHE A 88 -10.04 -11.06 15.71
N PRO A 89 -9.57 -9.78 15.75
CA PRO A 89 -10.11 -8.72 14.91
C PRO A 89 -9.96 -9.00 13.42
N ASP A 90 -8.86 -9.66 13.00
CA ASP A 90 -8.61 -9.97 11.59
C ASP A 90 -9.57 -11.02 11.03
N VAL A 91 -9.96 -12.00 11.85
CA VAL A 91 -10.96 -13.01 11.45
C VAL A 91 -12.33 -12.35 11.25
N VAL A 92 -12.72 -11.47 12.18
CA VAL A 92 -13.99 -10.73 12.08
C VAL A 92 -13.98 -9.82 10.85
N ARG A 93 -12.88 -9.12 10.59
CA ARG A 93 -12.69 -8.28 9.41
C ARG A 93 -12.83 -9.09 8.11
N GLN A 94 -12.20 -10.26 8.04
CA GLN A 94 -12.34 -11.17 6.88
C GLN A 94 -13.81 -11.58 6.65
N LEU A 95 -14.55 -11.91 7.71
CA LEU A 95 -15.97 -12.25 7.62
C LEU A 95 -16.81 -11.08 7.11
N MET A 96 -16.57 -9.87 7.65
CA MET A 96 -17.26 -8.65 7.21
C MET A 96 -16.96 -8.31 5.74
N HIS A 97 -15.70 -8.40 5.30
CA HIS A 97 -15.32 -8.13 3.92
C HIS A 97 -16.01 -9.11 2.96
N ARG A 98 -15.96 -10.41 3.26
CA ARG A 98 -16.62 -11.43 2.45
C ARG A 98 -18.13 -11.22 2.36
N GLN A 99 -18.77 -10.86 3.48
CA GLN A 99 -20.19 -10.53 3.51
C GLN A 99 -20.51 -9.30 2.64
N LYS A 100 -19.73 -8.21 2.75
CA LYS A 100 -19.89 -7.01 1.92
C LYS A 100 -19.75 -7.32 0.44
N LEU A 101 -18.72 -8.10 0.05
CA LEU A 101 -18.48 -8.50 -1.34
C LEU A 101 -19.62 -9.39 -1.89
N ALA A 102 -20.14 -10.32 -1.09
CA ALA A 102 -21.30 -11.12 -1.49
C ALA A 102 -22.56 -10.26 -1.66
N ARG A 103 -22.83 -9.32 -0.74
CA ARG A 103 -23.94 -8.38 -0.83
C ARG A 103 -23.81 -7.47 -2.04
N MET A 104 -22.63 -6.94 -2.33
CA MET A 104 -22.36 -6.11 -3.51
C MET A 104 -22.83 -6.80 -4.80
N VAL A 105 -22.52 -8.07 -4.99
CA VAL A 105 -22.94 -8.82 -6.19
C VAL A 105 -24.46 -9.07 -6.18
N LEU A 106 -25.02 -9.39 -5.02
CA LEU A 106 -26.45 -9.70 -4.91
C LEU A 106 -27.33 -8.46 -5.09
N GLU A 107 -26.95 -7.33 -4.51
CA GLU A 107 -27.70 -6.06 -4.58
C GLU A 107 -27.63 -5.43 -5.98
N ASN A 108 -26.47 -5.54 -6.65
CA ASN A 108 -26.33 -5.09 -8.03
C ASN A 108 -26.81 -6.14 -9.06
N GLN A 109 -27.33 -7.30 -8.61
CA GLN A 109 -27.82 -8.38 -9.46
C GLN A 109 -26.78 -8.89 -10.49
N TRP A 110 -25.49 -8.88 -10.16
CA TRP A 110 -24.40 -9.33 -11.04
C TRP A 110 -24.28 -10.86 -11.03
N TYR A 111 -25.38 -11.55 -11.28
CA TYR A 111 -25.48 -13.01 -11.37
C TYR A 111 -26.55 -13.42 -12.38
N GLU A 112 -26.41 -14.60 -12.93
CA GLU A 112 -27.40 -15.17 -13.82
C GLU A 112 -28.53 -15.84 -13.01
N GLN A 113 -29.76 -15.53 -13.39
CA GLN A 113 -30.95 -16.14 -12.79
C GLN A 113 -31.34 -17.37 -13.60
N ALA A 114 -31.78 -18.43 -12.95
CA ALA A 114 -32.37 -19.57 -13.62
C ALA A 114 -33.70 -19.14 -14.27
N GLU A 115 -33.81 -19.39 -15.55
CA GLU A 115 -35.11 -19.22 -16.24
C GLU A 115 -36.14 -20.14 -15.57
N ARG A 116 -37.31 -19.60 -15.30
CA ARG A 116 -38.47 -20.40 -14.86
C ARG A 116 -38.89 -21.27 -16.03
N THR A 117 -38.59 -22.54 -16.02
CA THR A 117 -39.34 -23.51 -16.78
C THR A 117 -40.76 -23.45 -16.25
N LYS A 118 -41.71 -22.97 -17.10
CA LYS A 118 -43.11 -23.08 -16.81
C LYS A 118 -43.40 -24.56 -16.56
N GLN A 119 -43.66 -24.93 -15.32
CA GLN A 119 -44.24 -26.25 -15.05
C GLN A 119 -45.65 -26.25 -15.65
N ASP A 120 -45.78 -26.90 -16.78
CA ASP A 120 -47.12 -27.31 -17.28
C ASP A 120 -47.65 -28.42 -16.36
N GLY A 121 -48.25 -28.04 -15.29
CA GLY A 121 -48.80 -28.93 -14.27
C GLY A 121 -50.23 -28.59 -13.95
N PHE A 122 -51.02 -29.58 -13.61
CA PHE A 122 -52.48 -29.57 -13.37
C PHE A 122 -52.95 -28.62 -12.24
N PHE A 123 -52.05 -27.95 -11.52
CA PHE A 123 -52.34 -26.99 -10.41
C PHE A 123 -51.93 -25.55 -10.73
N LYS A 124 -52.58 -24.99 -11.78
CA LYS A 124 -52.25 -23.65 -12.30
C LYS A 124 -52.67 -22.51 -11.38
N ASP A 125 -53.56 -22.76 -10.43
CA ASP A 125 -54.31 -21.69 -9.70
C ASP A 125 -53.99 -21.61 -8.19
N LEU A 126 -52.97 -22.35 -7.69
CA LEU A 126 -52.54 -22.11 -6.30
C LEU A 126 -51.50 -21.01 -6.24
N PRO A 127 -51.67 -19.97 -5.39
CA PRO A 127 -50.63 -18.99 -5.14
C PRO A 127 -49.42 -19.67 -4.53
N SER A 128 -48.39 -19.85 -5.36
CA SER A 128 -47.10 -20.39 -4.87
C SER A 128 -46.46 -19.38 -3.91
N PRO A 129 -46.03 -19.81 -2.71
CA PRO A 129 -45.33 -18.93 -1.80
C PRO A 129 -44.06 -18.38 -2.48
N ASP A 130 -43.79 -17.10 -2.24
CA ASP A 130 -42.68 -16.28 -2.79
C ASP A 130 -41.54 -17.07 -3.37
N THR A 131 -41.51 -17.16 -4.69
CA THR A 131 -40.48 -17.88 -5.40
C THR A 131 -39.16 -17.12 -5.30
N LYS A 132 -38.34 -17.51 -4.35
CA LYS A 132 -36.93 -17.10 -4.29
C LYS A 132 -36.31 -17.37 -5.64
N THR A 133 -35.91 -16.32 -6.36
CA THR A 133 -35.19 -16.43 -7.63
C THR A 133 -33.96 -17.33 -7.43
N LYS A 134 -33.91 -18.50 -8.08
CA LYS A 134 -32.75 -19.39 -8.01
C LYS A 134 -31.62 -18.77 -8.82
N ILE A 135 -30.46 -18.58 -8.17
CA ILE A 135 -29.23 -18.13 -8.81
C ILE A 135 -28.70 -19.29 -9.64
N ALA A 136 -28.65 -19.15 -10.97
CA ALA A 136 -28.08 -20.14 -11.86
C ALA A 136 -26.55 -20.11 -11.85
N ARG A 137 -25.99 -18.92 -11.96
CA ARG A 137 -24.52 -18.73 -11.97
C ARG A 137 -24.15 -17.48 -11.18
N PHE A 138 -23.28 -17.66 -10.22
CA PHE A 138 -22.67 -16.59 -9.42
C PHE A 138 -21.22 -16.44 -9.85
N PRO A 139 -20.68 -15.20 -10.06
CA PRO A 139 -19.30 -15.02 -10.52
C PRO A 139 -18.33 -15.68 -9.55
N ARG A 140 -17.27 -16.29 -10.09
CA ARG A 140 -16.23 -16.88 -9.27
C ARG A 140 -15.33 -15.78 -8.74
N MET A 141 -15.41 -15.57 -7.43
CA MET A 141 -14.62 -14.56 -6.72
C MET A 141 -13.89 -15.23 -5.58
N TYR A 142 -12.65 -14.81 -5.36
CA TYR A 142 -11.79 -15.31 -4.31
C TYR A 142 -11.25 -14.17 -3.48
N TYR A 143 -11.15 -14.41 -2.18
CA TYR A 143 -10.71 -13.45 -1.19
C TYR A 143 -9.58 -14.05 -0.35
N ARG A 144 -8.46 -13.33 -0.23
CA ARG A 144 -7.32 -13.71 0.59
C ARG A 144 -6.77 -12.48 1.28
N MET A 145 -6.40 -12.64 2.55
CA MET A 145 -5.74 -11.62 3.35
C MET A 145 -4.38 -12.15 3.78
N GLU A 146 -3.32 -11.41 3.50
CA GLU A 146 -1.95 -11.81 3.78
C GLU A 146 -1.05 -10.57 3.93
N ASN A 147 -0.26 -10.51 5.03
CA ASN A 147 0.72 -9.46 5.28
C ASN A 147 0.19 -8.01 5.14
N GLY A 148 -1.02 -7.74 5.61
CA GLY A 148 -1.63 -6.42 5.50
C GLY A 148 -2.25 -6.11 4.14
N LEU A 149 -2.14 -7.03 3.18
CA LEU A 149 -2.74 -6.94 1.86
C LEU A 149 -3.98 -7.82 1.76
N LEU A 150 -4.97 -7.31 1.06
CA LEU A 150 -6.17 -8.01 0.68
C LEU A 150 -6.12 -8.27 -0.82
N HIS A 151 -6.13 -9.53 -1.20
CA HIS A 151 -6.20 -9.96 -2.60
C HIS A 151 -7.62 -10.38 -2.92
N PHE A 152 -8.22 -9.70 -3.88
CA PHE A 152 -9.54 -10.01 -4.38
C PHE A 152 -9.46 -10.35 -5.87
N GLN A 153 -9.82 -11.58 -6.23
CA GLN A 153 -9.78 -12.07 -7.61
C GLN A 153 -11.20 -12.30 -8.12
N VAL A 154 -11.47 -11.82 -9.32
CA VAL A 154 -12.75 -11.97 -10.02
C VAL A 154 -12.53 -12.62 -11.37
N GLU A 155 -13.28 -13.68 -11.69
CA GLU A 155 -13.23 -14.37 -12.97
C GLU A 155 -13.71 -13.48 -14.11
N ILE A 156 -12.98 -13.46 -15.22
CA ILE A 156 -13.37 -12.83 -16.48
C ILE A 156 -14.17 -13.85 -17.28
N THR A 157 -15.46 -13.56 -17.53
CA THR A 157 -16.39 -14.54 -18.12
C THR A 157 -16.88 -14.16 -19.51
N MET A 158 -16.48 -13.02 -20.06
CA MET A 158 -17.03 -12.41 -21.30
C MET A 158 -18.58 -12.28 -21.27
N GLY A 159 -19.17 -12.31 -20.07
CA GLY A 159 -20.63 -12.24 -19.89
C GLY A 159 -21.12 -10.82 -19.64
N LYS A 160 -22.44 -10.66 -19.53
CA LYS A 160 -23.16 -9.40 -19.36
C LYS A 160 -22.61 -8.49 -18.24
N TYR A 161 -22.02 -9.06 -17.20
CA TYR A 161 -21.56 -8.33 -16.00
C TYR A 161 -20.04 -8.14 -15.96
N GLN A 162 -19.31 -8.43 -17.05
CA GLN A 162 -17.87 -8.31 -17.10
C GLN A 162 -17.40 -6.89 -16.83
N GLU A 163 -17.94 -5.89 -17.54
CA GLU A 163 -17.53 -4.50 -17.41
C GLU A 163 -17.62 -3.97 -15.97
N PRO A 164 -18.75 -4.10 -15.25
CA PRO A 164 -18.81 -3.69 -13.85
C PRO A 164 -17.82 -4.43 -12.93
N LEU A 165 -17.51 -5.70 -13.23
CA LEU A 165 -16.59 -6.51 -12.44
C LEU A 165 -15.11 -6.22 -12.75
N LEU A 166 -14.82 -5.65 -13.91
CA LEU A 166 -13.49 -5.17 -14.29
C LEU A 166 -13.15 -3.79 -13.69
N HIS A 167 -14.15 -3.01 -13.28
CA HIS A 167 -14.01 -1.65 -12.77
C HIS A 167 -14.61 -1.53 -11.35
N LEU A 168 -14.02 -2.27 -10.41
CA LEU A 168 -14.47 -2.29 -9.01
C LEU A 168 -13.64 -1.39 -8.09
N GLU A 169 -12.62 -0.71 -8.59
CA GLU A 169 -11.63 0.04 -7.82
C GLU A 169 -12.28 0.91 -6.74
N THR A 170 -13.06 1.89 -7.14
CA THR A 170 -13.71 2.86 -6.22
C THR A 170 -14.69 2.19 -5.25
N LYS A 171 -15.42 1.14 -5.73
CA LYS A 171 -16.36 0.41 -4.87
C LYS A 171 -15.64 -0.44 -3.82
N LEU A 172 -14.48 -1.01 -4.17
CA LEU A 172 -13.68 -1.79 -3.24
C LEU A 172 -13.01 -0.88 -2.20
N GLU A 173 -12.41 0.23 -2.65
CA GLU A 173 -11.78 1.21 -1.75
C GLU A 173 -12.80 1.74 -0.72
N SER A 174 -13.92 2.28 -1.16
CA SER A 174 -14.95 2.84 -0.29
C SER A 174 -15.69 1.78 0.55
N GLY A 175 -16.05 0.66 -0.07
CA GLY A 175 -16.82 -0.41 0.59
C GLY A 175 -16.03 -1.21 1.63
N LEU A 176 -14.74 -1.43 1.41
CA LEU A 176 -13.87 -2.20 2.31
C LEU A 176 -13.02 -1.32 3.22
N TYR A 177 -13.00 0.00 3.00
CA TYR A 177 -12.13 0.97 3.69
C TYR A 177 -10.64 0.60 3.55
N CYS A 178 -10.25 0.27 2.33
CA CYS A 178 -8.91 -0.14 1.93
C CYS A 178 -8.46 0.71 0.76
N ASP A 179 -7.14 0.90 0.59
CA ASP A 179 -6.60 1.56 -0.60
C ASP A 179 -6.16 0.54 -1.65
N LEU A 180 -6.48 0.79 -2.91
CA LEU A 180 -6.04 -0.05 -4.03
C LEU A 180 -4.53 0.13 -4.24
N VAL A 181 -3.80 -0.98 -4.28
CA VAL A 181 -2.35 -1.02 -4.54
C VAL A 181 -2.05 -1.38 -5.98
N SER A 182 -2.75 -2.38 -6.52
CA SER A 182 -2.59 -2.80 -7.91
C SER A 182 -3.86 -3.46 -8.43
N ARG A 183 -4.02 -3.37 -9.75
CA ARG A 183 -5.00 -4.11 -10.54
C ARG A 183 -4.27 -4.83 -11.66
N GLU A 184 -4.35 -6.13 -11.69
CA GLU A 184 -3.63 -6.94 -12.67
C GLU A 184 -4.56 -7.97 -13.31
N LEU A 185 -4.37 -8.18 -14.62
CA LEU A 185 -5.02 -9.27 -15.34
C LEU A 185 -4.13 -10.50 -15.27
N ARG A 186 -4.62 -11.60 -14.68
CA ARG A 186 -3.88 -12.86 -14.53
C ARG A 186 -4.75 -14.06 -14.83
N ASP A 187 -4.32 -14.90 -15.76
CA ASP A 187 -4.91 -16.23 -16.00
C ASP A 187 -6.46 -16.27 -16.06
N GLY A 188 -7.09 -15.30 -16.73
CA GLY A 188 -8.55 -15.21 -16.82
C GLY A 188 -9.25 -14.62 -15.60
N TYR A 189 -8.50 -13.97 -14.71
CA TYR A 189 -9.00 -13.24 -13.56
C TYR A 189 -8.46 -11.80 -13.53
N VAL A 190 -9.25 -10.88 -12.98
CA VAL A 190 -8.76 -9.60 -12.50
C VAL A 190 -8.40 -9.77 -11.03
N GLU A 191 -7.16 -9.47 -10.67
CA GLU A 191 -6.69 -9.41 -9.29
C GLU A 191 -6.62 -7.96 -8.84
N TYR A 192 -7.36 -7.64 -7.79
CA TYR A 192 -7.27 -6.38 -7.05
C TYR A 192 -6.49 -6.62 -5.78
N THR A 193 -5.37 -5.93 -5.62
CA THR A 193 -4.61 -5.93 -4.37
C THR A 193 -4.91 -4.64 -3.63
N LEU A 194 -5.48 -4.76 -2.43
CA LEU A 194 -5.84 -3.63 -1.59
C LEU A 194 -5.06 -3.71 -0.28
N LEU A 195 -4.75 -2.57 0.29
CA LEU A 195 -4.04 -2.42 1.55
C LEU A 195 -5.03 -1.99 2.63
N TYR A 196 -5.27 -2.82 3.62
CA TYR A 196 -6.30 -2.60 4.64
C TYR A 196 -5.78 -2.01 5.96
N ASP A 197 -4.47 -2.06 6.20
CA ASP A 197 -3.83 -1.45 7.36
C ASP A 197 -2.55 -0.73 6.95
N MET A 198 -2.70 0.54 6.60
CA MET A 198 -1.60 1.38 6.15
C MET A 198 -0.58 1.63 7.25
N VAL A 199 -1.05 1.84 8.48
CA VAL A 199 -0.15 2.13 9.61
C VAL A 199 0.68 0.91 9.98
N ALA A 200 0.10 -0.29 9.92
CA ALA A 200 0.83 -1.55 10.15
C ALA A 200 1.86 -1.86 9.04
N ASN A 201 1.74 -1.21 7.89
CA ASN A 201 2.72 -1.32 6.79
C ASN A 201 3.83 -0.25 6.86
N ARG A 202 3.72 0.71 7.74
CA ARG A 202 4.77 1.67 8.02
C ARG A 202 5.96 0.96 8.65
N ILE A 203 7.17 1.25 8.21
CA ILE A 203 8.40 0.68 8.75
C ILE A 203 9.12 1.69 9.67
N PRO A 204 9.88 1.25 10.66
CA PRO A 204 10.81 2.12 11.37
C PRO A 204 11.96 2.55 10.44
N ILE A 205 12.59 3.69 10.75
CA ILE A 205 13.73 4.21 9.96
C ILE A 205 14.85 3.19 9.79
N ALA A 206 15.11 2.37 10.78
CA ALA A 206 16.15 1.33 10.73
C ALA A 206 15.89 0.24 9.67
N GLU A 207 14.64 0.07 9.22
CA GLU A 207 14.27 -0.85 8.15
C GLU A 207 14.24 -0.19 6.76
N ALA A 208 14.38 1.15 6.68
CA ALA A 208 14.56 1.85 5.42
C ALA A 208 15.98 1.60 4.92
N LYS A 209 16.11 0.68 3.97
CA LYS A 209 17.41 0.25 3.42
C LYS A 209 17.38 0.23 1.91
N ALA A 210 18.51 0.60 1.32
CA ALA A 210 18.75 0.45 -0.12
C ALA A 210 19.54 -0.83 -0.38
N GLU A 211 19.10 -1.62 -1.34
CA GLU A 211 19.79 -2.85 -1.76
C GLU A 211 19.37 -3.23 -3.19
N GLY A 212 20.31 -3.66 -4.00
CA GLY A 212 20.05 -4.20 -5.34
C GLY A 212 19.22 -3.27 -6.22
N GLY A 213 19.56 -1.97 -6.29
CA GLY A 213 18.89 -1.01 -7.16
C GLY A 213 17.50 -0.56 -6.68
N ARG A 214 17.16 -0.80 -5.41
CA ARG A 214 15.87 -0.45 -4.83
C ARG A 214 15.98 0.03 -3.39
N LEU A 215 15.08 0.92 -2.99
CA LEU A 215 14.99 1.49 -1.64
C LEU A 215 13.65 1.11 -1.01
N ARG A 216 13.70 0.52 0.18
CA ARG A 216 12.50 0.15 0.95
C ARG A 216 11.96 1.36 1.71
N LEU A 217 10.70 1.71 1.47
CA LEU A 217 10.03 2.86 2.09
C LEU A 217 8.85 2.49 2.99
N MET A 218 8.19 1.36 2.69
CA MET A 218 7.18 0.70 3.53
C MET A 218 7.37 -0.82 3.41
N LYS A 219 6.64 -1.63 4.19
CA LYS A 219 6.73 -3.09 4.08
C LYS A 219 6.53 -3.59 2.65
N ASN A 220 5.61 -2.95 1.92
CA ASN A 220 5.20 -3.34 0.57
C ASN A 220 5.45 -2.27 -0.49
N VAL A 221 6.17 -1.19 -0.14
CA VAL A 221 6.50 -0.10 -1.07
C VAL A 221 8.01 0.02 -1.17
N TRP A 222 8.48 -0.16 -2.40
CA TRP A 222 9.88 -0.03 -2.78
C TRP A 222 10.00 0.97 -3.91
N TRP A 223 11.00 1.80 -3.85
CA TRP A 223 11.44 2.60 -4.99
C TRP A 223 12.53 1.82 -5.73
N GLU A 224 12.18 1.26 -6.88
CA GLU A 224 13.07 0.50 -7.74
C GLU A 224 13.80 1.46 -8.68
N TYR A 225 14.81 2.19 -8.18
CA TYR A 225 15.45 3.30 -8.90
C TYR A 225 16.21 2.85 -10.16
N ASP A 226 16.66 1.62 -10.25
CA ASP A 226 17.29 1.09 -11.46
C ASP A 226 16.33 0.93 -12.63
N THR A 227 15.05 0.63 -12.34
CA THR A 227 14.02 0.42 -13.36
C THR A 227 13.09 1.62 -13.51
N LEU A 228 12.74 2.26 -12.41
CA LEU A 228 11.87 3.43 -12.31
C LEU A 228 12.67 4.61 -11.71
N PRO A 229 13.53 5.24 -12.51
CA PRO A 229 14.42 6.29 -12.05
C PRO A 229 13.65 7.52 -11.62
N HIS A 230 14.35 8.35 -10.90
CA HIS A 230 13.94 9.68 -10.46
C HIS A 230 12.73 9.68 -9.53
N MET A 231 12.81 10.52 -8.52
CA MET A 231 11.76 10.69 -7.51
C MET A 231 11.34 12.15 -7.42
N LEU A 232 10.04 12.40 -7.41
CA LEU A 232 9.46 13.71 -7.16
C LEU A 232 8.74 13.69 -5.80
N ILE A 233 9.13 14.58 -4.91
CA ILE A 233 8.56 14.74 -3.58
C ILE A 233 7.88 16.10 -3.48
N ALA A 234 6.58 16.12 -3.26
CA ALA A 234 5.85 17.36 -2.98
C ALA A 234 5.26 17.33 -1.58
N GLY A 235 5.17 18.48 -0.95
CA GLY A 235 4.53 18.56 0.36
C GLY A 235 4.64 19.94 0.99
N GLY A 236 3.55 20.37 1.61
CA GLY A 236 3.49 21.60 2.37
C GLY A 236 4.30 21.54 3.68
N THR A 237 4.45 22.72 4.30
CA THR A 237 5.12 22.84 5.61
C THR A 237 4.49 21.90 6.64
N GLY A 238 5.32 21.13 7.35
CA GLY A 238 4.87 20.19 8.36
C GLY A 238 4.40 18.83 7.82
N GLY A 239 4.40 18.61 6.49
CA GLY A 239 4.03 17.33 5.86
C GLY A 239 5.02 16.18 6.11
N GLY A 240 6.24 16.48 6.57
CA GLY A 240 7.30 15.48 6.84
C GLY A 240 8.30 15.32 5.70
N LYS A 241 8.31 16.24 4.71
CA LYS A 241 9.19 16.20 3.53
C LYS A 241 10.68 16.08 3.91
N THR A 242 11.19 16.99 4.74
CA THR A 242 12.60 17.02 5.14
C THR A 242 13.01 15.74 5.85
N TYR A 243 12.21 15.24 6.80
CA TYR A 243 12.46 13.97 7.48
C TYR A 243 12.46 12.78 6.52
N PHE A 244 11.63 12.81 5.50
CA PHE A 244 11.60 11.78 4.46
C PHE A 244 12.86 11.82 3.61
N ILE A 245 13.32 13.01 3.19
CA ILE A 245 14.56 13.18 2.42
C ILE A 245 15.76 12.72 3.25
N LEU A 246 15.88 13.12 4.52
CA LEU A 246 16.94 12.68 5.42
C LEU A 246 16.94 11.17 5.62
N THR A 247 15.75 10.54 5.67
CA THR A 247 15.63 9.07 5.72
C THR A 247 16.15 8.41 4.45
N ILE A 248 15.87 8.99 3.27
CA ILE A 248 16.39 8.51 1.98
C ILE A 248 17.90 8.63 1.94
N ILE A 249 18.45 9.79 2.34
CA ILE A 249 19.91 10.03 2.42
C ILE A 249 20.57 8.97 3.29
N GLN A 250 20.05 8.77 4.50
CA GLN A 250 20.58 7.77 5.44
C GLN A 250 20.54 6.35 4.88
N ALA A 251 19.46 6.00 4.18
CA ALA A 251 19.32 4.67 3.60
C ALA A 251 20.26 4.45 2.40
N LEU A 252 20.47 5.46 1.56
CA LEU A 252 21.39 5.40 0.43
C LEU A 252 22.84 5.35 0.88
N LEU A 253 23.22 6.04 1.95
CA LEU A 253 24.57 5.98 2.54
C LEU A 253 24.92 4.62 3.17
N GLN A 254 23.97 3.69 3.27
CA GLN A 254 24.27 2.29 3.64
C GLN A 254 24.77 1.46 2.46
N THR A 255 24.84 2.06 1.27
CA THR A 255 25.38 1.47 0.04
C THR A 255 26.59 2.27 -0.42
N ASP A 256 27.11 1.95 -1.58
CA ASP A 256 28.19 2.69 -2.28
C ASP A 256 27.69 3.95 -3.02
N ALA A 257 26.47 4.40 -2.78
CA ALA A 257 25.86 5.53 -3.46
C ALA A 257 26.59 6.86 -3.19
N VAL A 258 26.85 7.62 -4.25
CA VAL A 258 27.40 8.98 -4.18
C VAL A 258 26.26 10.00 -4.16
N LEU A 259 26.23 10.82 -3.11
CA LEU A 259 25.15 11.79 -2.90
C LEU A 259 25.61 13.21 -3.11
N HIS A 260 24.82 13.99 -3.87
CA HIS A 260 24.96 15.42 -4.10
C HIS A 260 23.70 16.10 -3.57
N ILE A 261 23.84 16.99 -2.60
CA ILE A 261 22.70 17.58 -1.88
C ILE A 261 22.66 19.08 -2.15
N LEU A 262 21.51 19.57 -2.58
CA LEU A 262 21.26 20.97 -2.91
C LEU A 262 20.10 21.52 -2.05
N ASP A 263 20.38 22.52 -1.20
CA ASP A 263 19.40 23.17 -0.32
C ASP A 263 19.47 24.69 -0.45
N PRO A 264 18.74 25.31 -1.38
CA PRO A 264 18.77 26.75 -1.61
C PRO A 264 18.19 27.58 -0.46
N LYS A 265 17.49 26.95 0.48
CA LYS A 265 16.95 27.64 1.66
C LYS A 265 17.94 27.70 2.83
N ASN A 266 19.09 27.03 2.70
CA ASN A 266 20.06 26.91 3.78
C ASN A 266 19.38 26.47 5.10
N ALA A 267 18.59 25.37 5.00
CA ALA A 267 17.81 24.79 6.09
C ALA A 267 18.45 23.48 6.57
N ASP A 268 17.64 22.55 7.09
CA ASP A 268 18.08 21.31 7.73
C ASP A 268 19.03 20.44 6.87
N LEU A 269 18.89 20.46 5.52
CA LEU A 269 19.77 19.69 4.64
C LEU A 269 21.14 20.35 4.45
N ALA A 270 21.20 21.68 4.54
CA ALA A 270 22.46 22.42 4.45
C ALA A 270 23.41 22.09 5.64
N ASP A 271 22.86 21.73 6.82
CA ASP A 271 23.65 21.32 7.99
C ASP A 271 24.50 20.09 7.72
N LEU A 272 24.12 19.25 6.74
CA LEU A 272 24.88 18.08 6.31
C LEU A 272 26.22 18.46 5.70
N SER A 273 26.44 19.72 5.29
CA SER A 273 27.74 20.22 4.81
C SER A 273 28.86 20.07 5.84
N THR A 274 28.51 19.96 7.12
CA THR A 274 29.50 19.72 8.20
C THR A 274 30.03 18.29 8.23
N VAL A 275 29.32 17.34 7.65
CA VAL A 275 29.65 15.90 7.68
C VAL A 275 29.83 15.28 6.29
N MET A 276 29.33 15.93 5.24
CA MET A 276 29.39 15.46 3.85
C MET A 276 30.00 16.53 2.92
N PRO A 277 30.82 16.15 1.92
CA PRO A 277 31.53 17.13 1.08
C PRO A 277 30.66 17.77 -0.02
N GLU A 278 29.70 17.00 -0.58
CA GLU A 278 28.93 17.41 -1.78
C GLU A 278 27.56 18.00 -1.38
N VAL A 279 27.56 18.96 -0.44
CA VAL A 279 26.36 19.66 0.04
C VAL A 279 26.47 21.15 -0.25
N TYR A 280 25.54 21.68 -1.03
CA TYR A 280 25.59 23.05 -1.54
C TYR A 280 24.29 23.81 -1.19
N TYR A 281 24.43 25.04 -0.69
CA TYR A 281 23.31 25.90 -0.30
C TYR A 281 23.39 27.33 -0.87
N ARG A 282 24.54 27.72 -1.44
CA ARG A 282 24.67 29.01 -2.11
C ARG A 282 24.27 28.90 -3.58
N LYS A 283 23.66 29.95 -4.13
CA LYS A 283 23.12 29.99 -5.49
C LYS A 283 24.15 29.53 -6.54
N GLU A 284 25.35 30.09 -6.48
CA GLU A 284 26.42 29.80 -7.42
C GLU A 284 26.92 28.36 -7.31
N ASP A 285 27.07 27.85 -6.09
CA ASP A 285 27.54 26.51 -5.80
C ASP A 285 26.50 25.46 -6.24
N ILE A 286 25.21 25.74 -6.06
CA ILE A 286 24.09 24.90 -6.53
C ILE A 286 24.10 24.80 -8.05
N ALA A 287 24.16 25.94 -8.76
CA ALA A 287 24.22 25.95 -10.22
C ALA A 287 25.44 25.19 -10.77
N ALA A 288 26.60 25.43 -10.16
CA ALA A 288 27.82 24.69 -10.47
C ALA A 288 27.70 23.18 -10.13
N GLY A 289 27.03 22.84 -9.01
CA GLY A 289 26.76 21.45 -8.59
C GLY A 289 25.92 20.69 -9.61
N VAL A 290 24.82 21.28 -10.08
CA VAL A 290 23.99 20.70 -11.16
C VAL A 290 24.80 20.49 -12.43
N SER A 291 25.66 21.48 -12.80
CA SER A 291 26.54 21.38 -13.97
C SER A 291 27.49 20.21 -13.84
N ARG A 292 28.26 20.16 -12.75
CA ARG A 292 29.23 19.08 -12.50
C ARG A 292 28.58 17.68 -12.48
N PHE A 293 27.39 17.58 -11.91
CA PHE A 293 26.65 16.31 -11.90
C PHE A 293 26.27 15.87 -13.31
N CYS A 294 25.77 16.78 -14.14
CA CYS A 294 25.45 16.52 -15.53
C CYS A 294 26.69 16.15 -16.35
N ASP A 295 27.79 16.87 -16.19
CA ASP A 295 29.06 16.63 -16.88
C ASP A 295 29.64 15.24 -16.52
N ARG A 296 29.65 14.88 -15.22
CA ARG A 296 30.05 13.54 -14.74
C ARG A 296 29.17 12.44 -15.36
N MET A 297 27.86 12.67 -15.44
CA MET A 297 26.94 11.73 -16.07
C MET A 297 27.28 11.52 -17.55
N MET A 298 27.53 12.59 -18.30
CA MET A 298 27.90 12.51 -19.71
C MET A 298 29.24 11.81 -19.91
N GLN A 299 30.25 12.14 -19.10
CA GLN A 299 31.56 11.49 -19.11
C GLN A 299 31.44 9.99 -18.82
N ARG A 300 30.61 9.59 -17.83
CA ARG A 300 30.36 8.17 -17.54
C ARG A 300 29.69 7.48 -18.71
N SER A 301 28.74 8.14 -19.36
CA SER A 301 28.03 7.58 -20.53
C SER A 301 28.99 7.26 -21.69
N GLU A 302 30.05 8.03 -21.86
CA GLU A 302 31.07 7.79 -22.86
C GLU A 302 32.05 6.68 -22.40
N SER A 303 32.56 6.79 -21.17
CA SER A 303 33.55 5.85 -20.63
C SER A 303 33.04 4.42 -20.46
N MET A 304 31.75 4.23 -20.06
CA MET A 304 31.13 2.91 -19.90
C MET A 304 31.26 2.05 -21.16
N LYS A 305 31.14 2.66 -22.35
CA LYS A 305 31.19 1.92 -23.63
C LYS A 305 32.56 1.30 -23.92
N SER A 306 33.61 1.83 -23.31
CA SER A 306 34.97 1.34 -23.44
C SER A 306 35.38 0.41 -22.30
N MET A 307 34.56 0.24 -21.26
CA MET A 307 34.89 -0.62 -20.12
C MET A 307 34.85 -2.10 -20.50
N GLN A 308 35.78 -2.86 -19.93
CA GLN A 308 35.77 -4.30 -20.07
C GLN A 308 34.50 -4.90 -19.47
N GLY A 309 33.81 -5.76 -20.23
CA GLY A 309 32.55 -6.34 -19.80
C GLY A 309 31.32 -5.53 -20.20
N TYR A 310 31.47 -4.36 -20.85
CA TYR A 310 30.29 -3.60 -21.32
C TYR A 310 29.43 -4.46 -22.24
N LYS A 311 28.11 -4.38 -22.00
CA LYS A 311 27.12 -5.10 -22.79
C LYS A 311 25.96 -4.17 -23.14
N THR A 312 25.62 -4.07 -24.42
CA THR A 312 24.51 -3.25 -24.89
C THR A 312 23.19 -3.73 -24.29
N GLY A 313 22.42 -2.82 -23.72
CA GLY A 313 21.13 -3.10 -23.07
C GLY A 313 21.22 -3.27 -21.55
N GLU A 314 22.41 -3.45 -20.98
CA GLU A 314 22.63 -3.48 -19.54
C GLU A 314 22.86 -2.06 -18.97
N ASN A 315 22.58 -1.87 -17.68
CA ASN A 315 22.80 -0.60 -16.99
C ASN A 315 24.13 -0.59 -16.20
N TYR A 316 24.41 0.51 -15.52
CA TYR A 316 25.60 0.74 -14.71
C TYR A 316 25.84 -0.36 -13.64
N ALA A 317 24.77 -0.92 -13.07
CA ALA A 317 24.87 -1.96 -12.02
C ALA A 317 25.48 -3.26 -12.56
N TYR A 318 25.30 -3.57 -13.85
CA TYR A 318 25.95 -4.72 -14.50
C TYR A 318 27.49 -4.61 -14.50
N LEU A 319 28.00 -3.38 -14.53
CA LEU A 319 29.42 -3.09 -14.46
C LEU A 319 29.89 -2.82 -13.02
N SER A 320 29.03 -3.07 -12.03
CA SER A 320 29.32 -2.80 -10.61
C SER A 320 29.71 -1.34 -10.32
N LEU A 321 29.18 -0.39 -11.10
CA LEU A 321 29.41 1.04 -10.87
C LEU A 321 28.46 1.56 -9.79
N GLU A 322 28.95 2.51 -8.99
CA GLU A 322 28.17 3.14 -7.94
C GLU A 322 27.05 4.05 -8.51
N PRO A 323 25.84 4.07 -7.91
CA PRO A 323 24.78 5.01 -8.26
C PRO A 323 25.07 6.41 -7.71
N HIS A 324 24.76 7.45 -8.49
CA HIS A 324 24.84 8.85 -8.10
C HIS A 324 23.44 9.44 -7.94
N PHE A 325 23.22 10.13 -6.83
CA PHE A 325 21.94 10.79 -6.57
C PHE A 325 22.14 12.30 -6.41
N LEU A 326 21.41 13.07 -7.20
CA LEU A 326 21.26 14.52 -7.02
C LEU A 326 19.97 14.76 -6.24
N ILE A 327 20.07 15.18 -5.00
CA ILE A 327 18.95 15.46 -4.10
C ILE A 327 18.79 16.96 -4.02
N PHE A 328 17.69 17.47 -4.57
CA PHE A 328 17.44 18.89 -4.69
C PHE A 328 16.18 19.27 -3.92
N ASP A 329 16.34 19.79 -2.71
CA ASP A 329 15.19 20.30 -1.94
C ASP A 329 14.80 21.70 -2.42
N GLU A 330 13.53 22.02 -2.30
CA GLU A 330 12.92 23.32 -2.64
C GLU A 330 13.38 23.89 -3.99
N TYR A 331 13.53 23.04 -5.01
CA TYR A 331 14.05 23.43 -6.31
C TYR A 331 13.27 24.58 -6.95
N VAL A 332 11.95 24.69 -6.70
CA VAL A 332 11.12 25.81 -7.20
C VAL A 332 11.60 27.15 -6.64
N ALA A 333 11.93 27.21 -5.35
CA ALA A 333 12.48 28.41 -4.74
C ALA A 333 13.82 28.81 -5.38
N PHE A 334 14.68 27.83 -5.67
CA PHE A 334 15.93 28.08 -6.40
C PHE A 334 15.68 28.62 -7.79
N MET A 335 14.73 28.05 -8.55
CA MET A 335 14.40 28.50 -9.89
C MET A 335 13.88 29.96 -9.93
N GLU A 336 13.24 30.41 -8.85
CA GLU A 336 12.80 31.79 -8.70
C GLU A 336 13.95 32.78 -8.41
N MET A 337 15.05 32.33 -7.82
CA MET A 337 16.26 33.12 -7.59
C MET A 337 17.07 33.36 -8.87
N LEU A 338 16.83 32.60 -9.93
CA LEU A 338 17.57 32.64 -11.18
C LEU A 338 16.98 33.63 -12.16
N ASN A 339 17.83 34.29 -12.92
CA ASN A 339 17.40 35.02 -14.12
C ASN A 339 16.98 34.05 -15.22
N THR A 340 16.35 34.52 -16.28
CA THR A 340 15.79 33.68 -17.36
C THR A 340 16.85 32.77 -17.98
N ARG A 341 18.05 33.30 -18.28
CA ARG A 341 19.12 32.51 -18.92
C ARG A 341 19.69 31.45 -18.01
N GLU A 342 19.95 31.76 -16.74
CA GLU A 342 20.41 30.83 -15.73
C GLU A 342 19.38 29.71 -15.53
N ARG A 343 18.09 30.06 -15.50
CA ARG A 343 16.98 29.14 -15.34
C ARG A 343 16.89 28.13 -16.49
N GLU A 344 17.00 28.61 -17.73
CA GLU A 344 17.01 27.77 -18.91
C GLU A 344 18.19 26.80 -18.92
N ASP A 345 19.39 27.26 -18.54
CA ASP A 345 20.56 26.40 -18.45
C ASP A 345 20.38 25.27 -17.43
N VAL A 346 19.93 25.60 -16.21
CA VAL A 346 19.64 24.59 -15.16
C VAL A 346 18.56 23.62 -15.61
N LEU A 347 17.44 24.12 -16.18
CA LEU A 347 16.37 23.25 -16.68
C LEU A 347 16.85 22.29 -17.76
N ASN A 348 17.69 22.76 -18.70
CA ASN A 348 18.25 21.91 -19.75
C ASN A 348 19.12 20.79 -19.17
N LYS A 349 19.94 21.08 -18.15
CA LYS A 349 20.77 20.09 -17.47
C LYS A 349 19.93 19.06 -16.70
N LEU A 350 18.92 19.54 -15.95
CA LEU A 350 17.99 18.63 -15.27
C LEU A 350 17.25 17.75 -16.26
N LYS A 351 16.85 18.29 -17.42
CA LYS A 351 16.22 17.53 -18.50
C LYS A 351 17.16 16.43 -19.05
N GLN A 352 18.43 16.75 -19.27
CA GLN A 352 19.42 15.74 -19.69
C GLN A 352 19.59 14.63 -18.65
N ILE A 353 19.67 15.00 -17.36
CA ILE A 353 19.80 14.03 -16.27
C ILE A 353 18.61 13.06 -16.26
N VAL A 354 17.36 13.57 -16.33
CA VAL A 354 16.20 12.66 -16.27
C VAL A 354 16.01 11.82 -17.52
N MET A 355 16.52 12.26 -18.66
CA MET A 355 16.42 11.51 -19.92
C MET A 355 17.51 10.45 -20.09
N LEU A 356 18.72 10.68 -19.60
CA LEU A 356 19.90 9.89 -19.87
C LEU A 356 20.44 9.15 -18.63
N GLY A 357 20.11 9.61 -17.43
CA GLY A 357 20.73 9.16 -16.18
C GLY A 357 20.52 7.70 -15.83
N ARG A 358 19.35 7.13 -16.15
CA ARG A 358 18.99 5.75 -15.74
C ARG A 358 20.04 4.71 -16.11
N GLN A 359 20.50 4.70 -17.37
CA GLN A 359 21.42 3.69 -17.86
C GLN A 359 22.80 3.79 -17.20
N VAL A 360 23.20 5.02 -16.88
CA VAL A 360 24.54 5.32 -16.34
C VAL A 360 24.55 5.47 -14.81
N GLY A 361 23.41 5.26 -14.14
CA GLY A 361 23.31 5.27 -12.69
C GLY A 361 23.25 6.67 -12.08
N PHE A 362 22.72 7.67 -12.79
CA PHE A 362 22.55 9.04 -12.30
C PHE A 362 21.06 9.34 -12.08
N PHE A 363 20.68 9.54 -10.82
CA PHE A 363 19.31 9.69 -10.40
C PHE A 363 19.03 11.07 -9.81
N LEU A 364 17.84 11.59 -10.06
CA LEU A 364 17.39 12.87 -9.56
C LEU A 364 16.24 12.68 -8.56
N ILE A 365 16.40 13.27 -7.38
CA ILE A 365 15.34 13.41 -6.38
C ILE A 365 15.02 14.90 -6.27
N LEU A 366 13.90 15.31 -6.82
CA LEU A 366 13.43 16.69 -6.69
C LEU A 366 12.39 16.81 -5.60
N ALA A 367 12.55 17.80 -4.76
CA ALA A 367 11.58 18.12 -3.74
C ALA A 367 11.11 19.58 -3.84
N CYS A 368 9.83 19.81 -3.58
CA CYS A 368 9.21 21.11 -3.63
C CYS A 368 7.97 21.18 -2.71
N GLN A 369 7.48 22.38 -2.47
CA GLN A 369 6.18 22.53 -1.79
C GLN A 369 5.03 22.19 -2.74
N ARG A 370 5.15 22.59 -4.01
CA ARG A 370 4.18 22.35 -5.07
C ARG A 370 4.91 22.21 -6.41
N PRO A 371 4.65 21.15 -7.19
CA PRO A 371 5.29 20.94 -8.49
C PRO A 371 4.63 21.80 -9.57
N ASP A 372 5.02 23.07 -9.63
CA ASP A 372 4.47 24.03 -10.60
C ASP A 372 4.98 23.71 -12.02
N ALA A 373 4.05 23.61 -12.97
CA ALA A 373 4.34 23.35 -14.38
C ALA A 373 5.26 24.39 -15.02
N LYS A 374 5.29 25.63 -14.49
CA LYS A 374 6.20 26.69 -14.93
C LYS A 374 7.67 26.30 -14.80
N TYR A 375 8.02 25.50 -13.79
CA TYR A 375 9.40 25.12 -13.50
C TYR A 375 9.66 23.63 -13.75
N LEU A 376 8.58 22.83 -13.91
CA LEU A 376 8.67 21.42 -14.20
C LEU A 376 7.73 21.11 -15.37
N GLY A 377 8.17 21.42 -16.60
CA GLY A 377 7.38 21.14 -17.80
C GLY A 377 7.04 19.64 -17.94
N ASP A 378 5.98 19.34 -18.65
CA ASP A 378 5.41 17.99 -18.76
C ASP A 378 6.43 16.93 -19.18
N GLY A 379 7.32 17.25 -20.14
CA GLY A 379 8.36 16.31 -20.58
C GLY A 379 9.41 15.94 -19.54
N ILE A 380 9.63 16.77 -18.52
CA ILE A 380 10.53 16.47 -17.38
C ILE A 380 9.73 15.73 -16.31
N ARG A 381 8.53 16.21 -15.99
CA ARG A 381 7.68 15.65 -14.93
C ARG A 381 7.35 14.19 -15.20
N ASP A 382 7.13 13.80 -16.45
CA ASP A 382 6.78 12.44 -16.83
C ASP A 382 7.94 11.44 -16.66
N GLN A 383 9.17 11.93 -16.51
CA GLN A 383 10.33 11.09 -16.21
C GLN A 383 10.44 10.71 -14.73
N PHE A 384 9.71 11.38 -13.84
CA PHE A 384 9.66 11.01 -12.43
C PHE A 384 8.64 9.88 -12.23
N ASN A 385 9.13 8.65 -12.21
CA ASN A 385 8.28 7.46 -12.09
C ASN A 385 7.82 7.20 -10.65
N PHE A 386 8.59 7.65 -9.66
CA PHE A 386 8.19 7.58 -8.26
C PHE A 386 7.82 8.98 -7.76
N ARG A 387 6.55 9.17 -7.43
CA ARG A 387 6.01 10.47 -7.01
C ARG A 387 5.37 10.36 -5.64
N VAL A 388 5.74 11.25 -4.71
CA VAL A 388 5.22 11.26 -3.34
C VAL A 388 4.68 12.63 -3.00
N ALA A 389 3.41 12.69 -2.63
CA ALA A 389 2.74 13.88 -2.10
C ALA A 389 2.52 13.72 -0.60
N LEU A 390 3.21 14.52 0.24
CA LEU A 390 3.16 14.43 1.69
C LEU A 390 2.32 15.53 2.33
N GLY A 391 1.53 15.17 3.32
CA GLY A 391 0.66 16.08 4.05
C GLY A 391 -0.55 16.53 3.21
N ARG A 392 -1.13 17.66 3.60
CA ARG A 392 -2.31 18.21 2.91
C ARG A 392 -1.90 18.98 1.66
N MET A 393 -2.49 18.66 0.54
CA MET A 393 -2.37 19.40 -0.70
C MET A 393 -3.75 19.83 -1.21
N SER A 394 -3.79 20.85 -2.07
CA SER A 394 -4.99 21.21 -2.81
C SER A 394 -5.26 20.20 -3.94
N GLU A 395 -6.49 20.12 -4.45
CA GLU A 395 -6.82 19.27 -5.61
C GLU A 395 -5.92 19.58 -6.81
N LEU A 396 -5.66 20.87 -7.06
CA LEU A 396 -4.72 21.29 -8.10
C LEU A 396 -3.30 20.79 -7.82
N GLY A 397 -2.85 20.76 -6.56
CA GLY A 397 -1.56 20.19 -6.18
C GLY A 397 -1.46 18.71 -6.46
N TYR A 398 -2.51 17.93 -6.14
CA TYR A 398 -2.57 16.52 -6.48
C TYR A 398 -2.62 16.30 -8.00
N SER A 399 -3.38 17.11 -8.75
CA SER A 399 -3.42 17.02 -10.20
C SER A 399 -2.06 17.36 -10.84
N MET A 400 -1.33 18.34 -10.32
CA MET A 400 0.05 18.64 -10.75
C MET A 400 1.02 17.49 -10.44
N MET A 401 0.78 16.75 -9.34
CA MET A 401 1.65 15.66 -8.91
C MET A 401 1.39 14.36 -9.68
N PHE A 402 0.12 13.99 -9.82
CA PHE A 402 -0.29 12.69 -10.32
C PHE A 402 -1.00 12.72 -11.68
N GLY A 403 -1.26 13.91 -12.23
CA GLY A 403 -2.08 14.08 -13.44
C GLY A 403 -3.58 14.01 -13.15
N GLU A 404 -4.37 13.83 -14.19
CA GLU A 404 -5.83 13.66 -14.07
C GLU A 404 -6.16 12.24 -13.61
N VAL A 405 -6.49 12.10 -12.33
CA VAL A 405 -6.84 10.81 -11.73
C VAL A 405 -8.22 10.88 -11.07
N LYS A 406 -8.99 9.80 -11.20
CA LYS A 406 -10.30 9.65 -10.56
C LYS A 406 -10.13 9.08 -9.15
N LYS A 407 -9.37 9.76 -8.30
CA LYS A 407 -9.14 9.36 -6.91
C LYS A 407 -9.50 10.49 -5.98
N GLU A 408 -10.26 10.21 -4.93
CA GLU A 408 -10.50 11.14 -3.83
C GLU A 408 -9.34 11.05 -2.83
N PHE A 409 -8.74 12.20 -2.52
CA PHE A 409 -7.60 12.30 -1.61
C PHE A 409 -8.09 12.75 -0.23
N PHE A 410 -7.99 11.87 0.76
CA PHE A 410 -8.37 12.15 2.13
C PHE A 410 -7.16 12.53 2.98
N PHE A 411 -7.23 13.68 3.62
CA PHE A 411 -6.19 14.08 4.56
C PHE A 411 -6.37 13.37 5.90
N LYS A 412 -5.32 12.68 6.35
CA LYS A 412 -5.22 12.12 7.69
C LYS A 412 -4.20 12.94 8.51
N ASN A 413 -4.58 13.34 9.73
CA ASN A 413 -3.70 14.12 10.61
C ASN A 413 -2.60 13.23 11.24
N VAL A 414 -1.81 12.58 10.39
CA VAL A 414 -0.66 11.76 10.78
C VAL A 414 0.58 12.31 10.09
N LYS A 415 1.62 12.63 10.86
CA LYS A 415 2.88 13.14 10.29
C LYS A 415 3.51 12.11 9.36
N GLY A 416 3.92 12.57 8.19
CA GLY A 416 4.49 11.71 7.15
C GLY A 416 3.45 10.87 6.37
N CYS A 417 2.16 11.17 6.53
CA CYS A 417 1.09 10.61 5.71
C CYS A 417 0.95 11.39 4.41
N GLY A 418 0.65 10.70 3.34
CA GLY A 418 0.43 11.27 2.02
C GLY A 418 0.00 10.22 1.01
N TYR A 419 0.30 10.46 -0.25
CA TYR A 419 0.01 9.55 -1.34
C TYR A 419 1.24 9.34 -2.21
N ALA A 420 1.41 8.16 -2.77
CA ALA A 420 2.50 7.84 -3.68
C ALA A 420 2.00 7.14 -4.95
N ASP A 421 2.58 7.51 -6.07
CA ASP A 421 2.59 6.73 -7.30
C ASP A 421 3.96 6.04 -7.40
N THR A 422 3.93 4.72 -7.40
CA THR A 422 5.15 3.88 -7.46
C THR A 422 5.52 3.49 -8.90
N GLY A 423 4.95 4.17 -9.90
CA GLY A 423 5.13 3.82 -11.32
C GLY A 423 4.29 2.62 -11.78
N LYS A 424 3.38 2.13 -10.94
CA LYS A 424 2.47 1.00 -11.27
C LYS A 424 1.11 1.45 -11.78
N GLY A 425 0.92 2.75 -12.02
CA GLY A 425 -0.33 3.34 -12.50
C GLY A 425 -1.45 3.36 -11.46
N VAL A 426 -1.13 3.17 -10.17
CA VAL A 426 -2.07 3.26 -9.06
C VAL A 426 -1.50 4.14 -7.96
N ILE A 427 -2.27 5.15 -7.58
CA ILE A 427 -1.90 6.03 -6.47
C ILE A 427 -2.42 5.43 -5.18
N THR A 428 -1.49 5.17 -4.25
CA THR A 428 -1.78 4.56 -2.96
C THR A 428 -1.52 5.53 -1.82
N GLU A 429 -2.22 5.37 -0.72
CA GLU A 429 -1.85 6.04 0.52
C GLU A 429 -0.42 5.64 0.92
N PHE A 430 0.35 6.58 1.40
CA PHE A 430 1.77 6.41 1.69
C PHE A 430 2.12 6.98 3.08
N TYR A 431 2.98 6.28 3.79
CA TYR A 431 3.55 6.75 5.04
C TYR A 431 5.06 6.68 5.00
N THR A 432 5.71 7.81 5.29
CA THR A 432 7.18 7.82 5.45
C THR A 432 7.60 6.90 6.59
N PRO A 433 8.81 6.34 6.60
CA PRO A 433 9.31 5.58 7.73
C PRO A 433 9.18 6.32 9.06
N VAL A 434 8.96 5.59 10.14
CA VAL A 434 8.82 6.17 11.48
C VAL A 434 10.18 6.59 11.99
N VAL A 435 10.33 7.87 12.26
CA VAL A 435 11.51 8.43 12.92
C VAL A 435 11.21 8.63 14.39
N PRO A 436 11.98 8.05 15.31
CA PRO A 436 11.81 8.25 16.75
C PRO A 436 11.94 9.72 17.15
N LYS A 437 11.23 10.11 18.21
CA LYS A 437 11.36 11.48 18.74
C LYS A 437 12.79 11.70 19.27
N GLY A 438 13.41 12.80 18.87
CA GLY A 438 14.78 13.11 19.26
C GLY A 438 15.85 12.37 18.45
N TYR A 439 15.50 11.80 17.32
CA TYR A 439 16.47 11.17 16.40
C TYR A 439 17.41 12.21 15.81
N ASP A 440 18.72 11.96 15.92
CA ASP A 440 19.78 12.85 15.44
C ASP A 440 20.29 12.39 14.07
N PHE A 441 19.70 12.94 13.03
CA PHE A 441 20.08 12.65 11.66
C PHE A 441 21.51 13.07 11.34
N LEU A 442 21.98 14.22 11.86
CA LEU A 442 23.31 14.72 11.56
C LEU A 442 24.38 13.77 12.07
N ARG A 443 24.21 13.26 13.28
CA ARG A 443 25.11 12.27 13.87
C ARG A 443 25.10 10.95 13.11
N GLU A 444 23.93 10.41 12.80
CA GLU A 444 23.79 9.11 12.14
C GLU A 444 24.34 9.16 10.70
N ILE A 445 23.97 10.19 9.95
CA ILE A 445 24.47 10.43 8.59
C ILE A 445 25.98 10.66 8.62
N GLY A 446 26.50 11.45 9.56
CA GLY A 446 27.92 11.69 9.71
C GLY A 446 28.72 10.42 9.99
N THR A 447 28.18 9.50 10.80
CA THR A 447 28.81 8.20 11.08
C THR A 447 28.88 7.35 9.81
N LEU A 448 27.80 7.29 9.02
CA LEU A 448 27.78 6.54 7.76
C LEU A 448 28.72 7.14 6.70
N ALA A 449 28.74 8.47 6.56
CA ALA A 449 29.59 9.18 5.61
C ALA A 449 31.09 8.99 5.95
N ALA A 450 31.44 8.96 7.23
CA ALA A 450 32.82 8.69 7.67
C ALA A 450 33.25 7.25 7.35
N GLY A 451 32.35 6.28 7.54
CA GLY A 451 32.59 4.87 7.21
C GLY A 451 32.87 4.65 5.71
N LEU A 452 32.10 5.32 4.84
CA LEU A 452 32.31 5.27 3.39
C LEU A 452 33.67 5.83 2.97
N LYS A 453 34.10 6.95 3.55
CA LYS A 453 35.44 7.52 3.27
C LYS A 453 36.56 6.56 3.60
N GLN A 454 36.46 5.82 4.69
CA GLN A 454 37.46 4.86 5.11
C GLN A 454 37.54 3.67 4.14
N VAL A 455 36.39 3.15 3.70
CA VAL A 455 36.34 2.05 2.71
C VAL A 455 36.89 2.47 1.35
N CYS A 456 36.61 3.70 0.88
CA CYS A 456 37.16 4.21 -0.37
C CYS A 456 38.69 4.38 -0.26
N SER A 457 39.22 4.94 0.84
CA SER A 457 40.66 5.09 1.06
C SER A 457 41.37 3.74 1.11
N ASP A 458 40.78 2.73 1.72
CA ASP A 458 41.36 1.37 1.79
C ASP A 458 41.34 0.66 0.42
N ARG A 459 40.35 0.95 -0.45
CA ARG A 459 40.34 0.45 -1.85
C ARG A 459 41.45 1.09 -2.70
N ASP A 460 41.58 2.43 -2.63
CA ASP A 460 42.62 3.16 -3.37
C ASP A 460 44.04 2.66 -3.00
N ILE A 461 44.27 2.36 -1.71
CA ILE A 461 45.55 1.79 -1.24
C ILE A 461 45.77 0.36 -1.78
N MET A 462 44.71 -0.43 -1.94
CA MET A 462 44.81 -1.81 -2.45
C MET A 462 44.99 -1.83 -3.97
N GLU A 463 44.44 -0.87 -4.73
CA GLU A 463 44.66 -0.73 -6.18
C GLU A 463 46.05 -0.21 -6.49
N ASP A 464 46.62 0.67 -5.66
CA ASP A 464 48.03 1.12 -5.80
C ASP A 464 49.08 0.05 -5.43
N LEU A 465 48.66 -1.06 -4.82
CA LEU A 465 49.53 -2.19 -4.44
C LEU A 465 49.45 -3.39 -5.42
N GLN A 466 48.61 -3.32 -6.45
CA GLN A 466 48.54 -4.30 -7.55
C GLN A 466 49.12 -3.77 -8.85
#